data_5525698e00fde0b9ca611e3b787f758c
#
_entry.id   5525698e00fde0b9ca611e3b787f758c
#
_cell.length_a   1.000
_cell.length_b   1.000
_cell.length_c   1.000
_cell.angle_alpha   90.00
_cell.angle_beta   90.00
_cell.angle_gamma   90.00
#
_symmetry.space_group_name_H-M   'P 1'
#
loop_
_entity.id
_entity.type
_entity.pdbx_description
1 polymer ?
#
loop_
_entity_poly.entity_id
_entity_poly.type
_entity_poly.pdbx_seq_one_letter_code
_entity_poly.pdbx_strand_id
1 'polypeptide(L)'
;TPYCVKKVAVLNSWGKIRSWGCHMVHHALYQKQNYSYAGIIEALSGAPFDVKFISFDDILKDKDILKDIDVIINVGDGDTAHTGGAVWENAVISAAIREFVYRGGGFIGVGEPAGHQYQGHYLQLADLIGVEKETGFTLNYDKYNWEEHKNHFILADTTKPVDFGEGKKNMFAYEGTEILVQRDKEVQMAVHEFGEGRSVYISGLPYSFENSRILYRSILWSTHGENFCLLYTSDAA
;
A
#
# COMPACT_ATOMS: atom_id res chain seq x y z
N THR A 1 -28.31 2.90 11.02
CA THR A 1 -26.92 2.77 11.50
C THR A 1 -26.17 3.98 10.98
N PRO A 2 -25.50 4.78 11.82
CA PRO A 2 -24.72 5.89 11.30
C PRO A 2 -23.64 5.33 10.37
N TYR A 3 -23.49 5.91 9.19
CA TYR A 3 -22.40 5.58 8.26
C TYR A 3 -21.07 5.86 8.96
N CYS A 4 -20.34 4.82 9.24
CA CYS A 4 -18.98 4.97 9.76
C CYS A 4 -18.06 5.22 8.58
N VAL A 5 -17.69 6.46 8.35
CA VAL A 5 -16.70 6.84 7.32
C VAL A 5 -15.37 6.22 7.71
N LYS A 6 -14.76 5.44 6.80
CA LYS A 6 -13.43 4.86 7.06
C LYS A 6 -12.38 5.95 7.14
N LYS A 7 -11.52 5.84 8.14
CA LYS A 7 -10.42 6.78 8.41
C LYS A 7 -9.12 6.25 7.80
N VAL A 8 -8.65 6.96 6.81
CA VAL A 8 -7.48 6.60 6.01
C VAL A 8 -6.29 7.47 6.39
N ALA A 9 -5.18 6.88 6.78
CA ALA A 9 -3.93 7.58 7.01
C ALA A 9 -2.96 7.35 5.85
N VAL A 10 -2.51 8.42 5.20
CA VAL A 10 -1.41 8.37 4.23
C VAL A 10 -0.12 8.72 4.96
N LEU A 11 0.82 7.78 4.99
CA LEU A 11 2.13 7.97 5.63
C LEU A 11 3.06 8.79 4.72
N ASN A 12 3.83 9.66 5.33
CA ASN A 12 4.87 10.44 4.66
C ASN A 12 5.90 11.00 5.65
N SER A 13 6.97 11.58 5.11
CA SER A 13 8.04 12.21 5.89
C SER A 13 8.07 13.73 5.71
N TRP A 14 6.93 14.40 5.82
CA TRP A 14 6.80 15.83 5.55
C TRP A 14 7.87 16.71 6.25
N GLY A 15 8.23 16.41 7.49
CA GLY A 15 9.25 17.16 8.22
C GLY A 15 10.63 17.09 7.55
N LYS A 16 11.00 15.94 7.04
CA LYS A 16 12.28 15.70 6.34
C LYS A 16 12.23 16.20 4.88
N ILE A 17 11.08 16.23 4.25
CA ILE A 17 10.91 16.77 2.90
C ILE A 17 11.32 18.24 2.83
N ARG A 18 11.06 19.02 3.87
CA ARG A 18 11.47 20.43 3.91
C ARG A 18 12.98 20.61 3.90
N SER A 19 13.73 19.75 4.57
CA SER A 19 15.19 19.76 4.55
C SER A 19 15.76 19.25 3.22
N TRP A 20 14.96 18.51 2.48
CA TRP A 20 15.26 17.98 1.15
C TRP A 20 14.84 18.93 0.02
N GLY A 21 14.31 20.12 0.33
CA GLY A 21 13.72 21.01 -0.65
C GLY A 21 14.61 21.31 -1.87
N CYS A 22 15.92 21.38 -1.68
CA CYS A 22 16.88 21.54 -2.78
C CYS A 22 17.18 20.22 -3.52
N HIS A 23 16.94 19.06 -2.94
CA HIS A 23 17.12 17.74 -3.58
C HIS A 23 15.81 17.23 -4.18
N MET A 24 14.68 17.68 -3.69
CA MET A 24 13.35 17.33 -4.21
C MET A 24 13.11 17.80 -5.65
N VAL A 25 13.83 18.79 -6.11
CA VAL A 25 13.80 19.18 -7.53
C VAL A 25 14.19 17.99 -8.42
N HIS A 26 15.12 17.16 -7.97
CA HIS A 26 15.50 15.93 -8.67
C HIS A 26 14.37 14.89 -8.66
N HIS A 27 13.71 14.67 -7.54
CA HIS A 27 12.58 13.73 -7.44
C HIS A 27 11.31 14.26 -8.12
N ALA A 28 11.06 15.56 -8.11
CA ALA A 28 9.92 16.17 -8.79
C ALA A 28 10.05 16.15 -10.32
N LEU A 29 11.26 16.17 -10.84
CA LEU A 29 11.52 16.07 -12.29
C LEU A 29 11.36 14.65 -12.82
N TYR A 30 11.46 13.62 -11.99
CA TYR A 30 11.20 12.22 -12.35
C TYR A 30 9.74 11.88 -12.08
N GLN A 31 8.82 12.47 -12.85
CA GLN A 31 7.37 12.21 -12.77
C GLN A 31 7.02 10.72 -12.78
N LYS A 32 7.86 9.88 -13.38
CA LYS A 32 7.68 8.44 -13.42
C LYS A 32 7.73 7.77 -12.04
N GLN A 33 8.51 8.30 -11.11
CA GLN A 33 8.68 7.73 -9.78
C GLN A 33 7.56 8.09 -8.81
N ASN A 34 6.82 9.17 -9.11
CA ASN A 34 5.78 9.69 -8.21
C ASN A 34 4.35 9.42 -8.70
N TYR A 35 4.19 8.74 -9.83
CA TYR A 35 2.86 8.57 -10.42
C TYR A 35 1.88 7.83 -9.50
N SER A 36 2.35 6.86 -8.74
CA SER A 36 1.49 6.15 -7.77
C SER A 36 1.11 7.02 -6.59
N TYR A 37 2.05 7.81 -6.05
CA TYR A 37 1.73 8.73 -4.96
C TYR A 37 0.71 9.79 -5.41
N ALA A 38 0.93 10.42 -6.55
CA ALA A 38 -0.01 11.37 -7.13
C ALA A 38 -1.36 10.71 -7.42
N GLY A 39 -1.36 9.50 -7.97
CA GLY A 39 -2.56 8.73 -8.27
C GLY A 39 -3.40 8.41 -7.04
N ILE A 40 -2.77 8.02 -5.93
CA ILE A 40 -3.45 7.78 -4.65
C ILE A 40 -4.06 9.07 -4.12
N ILE A 41 -3.32 10.18 -4.12
CA ILE A 41 -3.82 11.46 -3.61
C ILE A 41 -5.01 11.94 -4.44
N GLU A 42 -4.92 11.84 -5.77
CA GLU A 42 -6.01 12.23 -6.66
C GLU A 42 -7.25 11.32 -6.49
N ALA A 43 -7.06 10.02 -6.36
CA ALA A 43 -8.15 9.08 -6.12
C ALA A 43 -8.84 9.33 -4.77
N LEU A 44 -8.10 9.71 -3.73
CA LEU A 44 -8.66 10.03 -2.42
C LEU A 44 -9.32 11.41 -2.37
N SER A 45 -8.98 12.31 -3.28
CA SER A 45 -9.59 13.64 -3.38
C SER A 45 -11.06 13.51 -3.78
N GLY A 46 -11.97 13.87 -2.89
CA GLY A 46 -13.40 13.72 -3.10
C GLY A 46 -13.96 12.31 -2.85
N ALA A 47 -13.13 11.37 -2.44
CA ALA A 47 -13.59 10.04 -2.01
C ALA A 47 -14.36 10.13 -0.67
N PRO A 48 -15.28 9.20 -0.41
CA PRO A 48 -16.09 9.20 0.82
C PRO A 48 -15.32 8.61 2.02
N PHE A 49 -14.08 9.08 2.23
CA PHE A 49 -13.21 8.66 3.32
C PHE A 49 -12.74 9.88 4.13
N ASP A 50 -12.50 9.69 5.42
CA ASP A 50 -11.79 10.68 6.24
C ASP A 50 -10.28 10.47 6.06
N VAL A 51 -9.63 11.34 5.27
CA VAL A 51 -8.24 11.19 4.90
C VAL A 51 -7.35 12.10 5.76
N LYS A 52 -6.35 11.51 6.40
CA LYS A 52 -5.33 12.22 7.17
C LYS A 52 -3.94 11.91 6.64
N PHE A 53 -3.05 12.87 6.72
CA PHE A 53 -1.62 12.66 6.50
C PHE A 53 -0.95 12.53 7.86
N ILE A 54 -0.22 11.43 8.06
CA ILE A 54 0.51 11.14 9.29
C ILE A 54 1.99 11.00 8.94
N SER A 55 2.85 11.73 9.64
CA SER A 55 4.28 11.57 9.47
C SER A 55 4.81 10.44 10.35
N PHE A 56 5.95 9.88 9.94
CA PHE A 56 6.66 8.90 10.78
C PHE A 56 7.09 9.51 12.13
N ASP A 57 7.40 10.80 12.16
CA ASP A 57 7.73 11.50 13.40
C ASP A 57 6.53 11.63 14.36
N ASP A 58 5.30 11.69 13.83
CA ASP A 58 4.10 11.68 14.65
C ASP A 58 3.91 10.33 15.35
N ILE A 59 4.17 9.22 14.64
CA ILE A 59 4.14 7.88 15.24
C ILE A 59 5.21 7.71 16.32
N LEU A 60 6.40 8.28 16.12
CA LEU A 60 7.47 8.24 17.12
C LEU A 60 7.12 9.02 18.38
N LYS A 61 6.43 10.15 18.24
CA LYS A 61 6.00 10.96 19.37
C LYS A 61 4.86 10.32 20.15
N ASP A 62 3.89 9.78 19.43
CA ASP A 62 2.71 9.18 20.02
C ASP A 62 2.14 8.10 19.09
N LYS A 63 2.44 6.83 19.40
CA LYS A 63 1.90 5.69 18.63
C LYS A 63 0.37 5.59 18.70
N ASP A 64 -0.25 6.19 19.71
CA ASP A 64 -1.69 6.18 19.90
C ASP A 64 -2.43 6.98 18.84
N ILE A 65 -1.72 7.78 18.04
CA ILE A 65 -2.27 8.44 16.84
C ILE A 65 -2.90 7.43 15.86
N LEU A 66 -2.44 6.17 15.86
CA LEU A 66 -2.98 5.11 15.02
C LEU A 66 -4.30 4.52 15.54
N LYS A 67 -4.68 4.77 16.79
CA LYS A 67 -5.94 4.22 17.36
C LYS A 67 -7.21 4.76 16.69
N ASP A 68 -7.13 5.94 16.10
CA ASP A 68 -8.24 6.59 15.39
C ASP A 68 -8.14 6.43 13.86
N ILE A 69 -7.49 5.37 13.40
CA ILE A 69 -7.27 5.07 11.98
C ILE A 69 -7.82 3.67 11.69
N ASP A 70 -8.43 3.49 10.53
CA ASP A 70 -8.90 2.18 10.05
C ASP A 70 -7.88 1.53 9.10
N VAL A 71 -7.20 2.33 8.26
CA VAL A 71 -6.24 1.83 7.27
C VAL A 71 -5.09 2.81 7.08
N ILE A 72 -3.89 2.26 6.94
CA ILE A 72 -2.66 2.98 6.60
C ILE A 72 -2.32 2.74 5.14
N ILE A 73 -1.97 3.80 4.40
CA ILE A 73 -1.43 3.72 3.04
C ILE A 73 0.02 4.20 3.05
N ASN A 74 0.93 3.36 2.54
CA ASN A 74 2.32 3.73 2.27
C ASN A 74 2.61 3.52 0.78
N VAL A 75 2.95 4.58 0.08
CA VAL A 75 3.00 4.58 -1.39
C VAL A 75 4.22 5.32 -1.92
N GLY A 76 4.83 4.77 -2.95
CA GLY A 76 5.95 5.35 -3.69
C GLY A 76 7.09 4.37 -3.90
N ASP A 77 8.19 4.88 -4.45
CA ASP A 77 9.42 4.11 -4.59
C ASP A 77 10.16 4.00 -3.27
N GLY A 78 10.87 2.91 -3.08
CA GLY A 78 11.74 2.70 -1.92
C GLY A 78 12.81 3.80 -1.80
N ASP A 79 13.30 4.01 -0.60
CA ASP A 79 14.30 5.03 -0.28
C ASP A 79 13.89 6.47 -0.61
N THR A 80 12.60 6.73 -0.74
CA THR A 80 12.06 8.09 -0.94
C THR A 80 11.43 8.65 0.33
N ALA A 81 11.26 9.96 0.38
CA ALA A 81 10.54 10.62 1.48
C ALA A 81 9.05 10.19 1.57
N HIS A 82 8.48 9.72 0.47
CA HIS A 82 7.11 9.23 0.44
C HIS A 82 6.95 7.89 1.16
N THR A 83 7.90 6.99 0.99
CA THR A 83 7.88 5.66 1.62
C THR A 83 8.62 5.61 2.95
N GLY A 84 9.45 6.61 3.30
CA GLY A 84 10.14 6.73 4.56
C GLY A 84 11.67 6.54 4.50
N GLY A 85 12.18 5.77 3.55
CA GLY A 85 13.63 5.52 3.44
C GLY A 85 14.24 4.96 4.72
N ALA A 86 15.33 5.56 5.21
CA ALA A 86 16.05 5.13 6.41
C ALA A 86 15.21 5.20 7.72
N VAL A 87 14.00 5.74 7.68
CA VAL A 87 13.06 5.69 8.82
C VAL A 87 12.77 4.23 9.23
N TRP A 88 12.81 3.31 8.27
CA TRP A 88 12.54 1.89 8.50
C TRP A 88 13.63 1.14 9.27
N GLU A 89 14.78 1.74 9.51
CA GLU A 89 15.76 1.25 10.48
C GLU A 89 15.26 1.39 11.93
N ASN A 90 14.24 2.23 12.15
CA ASN A 90 13.67 2.45 13.47
C ASN A 90 12.64 1.38 13.81
N ALA A 91 13.01 0.47 14.71
CA ALA A 91 12.16 -0.63 15.15
C ALA A 91 10.83 -0.17 15.80
N VAL A 92 10.78 1.03 16.38
CA VAL A 92 9.56 1.55 17.03
C VAL A 92 8.47 1.79 16.00
N ILE A 93 8.81 2.35 14.83
CA ILE A 93 7.85 2.60 13.74
C ILE A 93 7.34 1.28 13.17
N SER A 94 8.24 0.37 12.83
CA SER A 94 7.88 -0.94 12.28
C SER A 94 7.01 -1.74 13.25
N ALA A 95 7.35 -1.70 14.55
CA ALA A 95 6.56 -2.37 15.59
C ALA A 95 5.18 -1.73 15.76
N ALA A 96 5.07 -0.40 15.76
CA ALA A 96 3.79 0.29 15.90
C ALA A 96 2.83 -0.04 14.75
N ILE A 97 3.33 -0.10 13.51
CA ILE A 97 2.51 -0.44 12.34
C ILE A 97 2.12 -1.92 12.37
N ARG A 98 3.05 -2.83 12.73
CA ARG A 98 2.71 -4.25 12.90
C ARG A 98 1.65 -4.46 13.98
N GLU A 99 1.79 -3.81 15.13
CA GLU A 99 0.80 -3.87 16.21
C GLU A 99 -0.57 -3.37 15.75
N PHE A 100 -0.61 -2.26 15.02
CA PHE A 100 -1.83 -1.71 14.46
C PHE A 100 -2.55 -2.70 13.54
N VAL A 101 -1.84 -3.30 12.59
CA VAL A 101 -2.44 -4.28 11.66
C VAL A 101 -2.78 -5.57 12.39
N TYR A 102 -1.90 -6.07 13.25
CA TYR A 102 -2.17 -7.30 14.01
C TYR A 102 -3.48 -7.24 14.81
N ARG A 103 -3.87 -6.05 15.26
CA ARG A 103 -5.12 -5.79 16.00
C ARG A 103 -6.33 -5.48 15.11
N GLY A 104 -6.25 -5.68 13.82
CA GLY A 104 -7.38 -5.51 12.90
C GLY A 104 -7.32 -4.29 11.99
N GLY A 105 -6.27 -3.47 12.08
CA GLY A 105 -6.06 -2.37 11.13
C GLY A 105 -5.74 -2.85 9.73
N GLY A 106 -6.06 -2.02 8.73
CA GLY A 106 -5.72 -2.27 7.33
C GLY A 106 -4.38 -1.65 6.95
N PHE A 107 -3.66 -2.28 6.00
CA PHE A 107 -2.47 -1.71 5.40
C PHE A 107 -2.52 -1.84 3.88
N ILE A 108 -2.28 -0.74 3.15
CA ILE A 108 -2.18 -0.74 1.70
C ILE A 108 -0.79 -0.24 1.32
N GLY A 109 -0.01 -1.11 0.71
CA GLY A 109 1.31 -0.81 0.20
C GLY A 109 1.32 -0.69 -1.32
N VAL A 110 1.78 0.42 -1.86
CA VAL A 110 1.83 0.66 -3.30
C VAL A 110 3.25 0.99 -3.76
N GLY A 111 3.72 0.31 -4.78
CA GLY A 111 5.07 0.46 -5.31
C GLY A 111 6.09 -0.36 -4.55
N GLU A 112 6.94 0.29 -3.78
CA GLU A 112 7.90 -0.31 -2.86
C GLU A 112 7.64 0.17 -1.42
N PRO A 113 6.48 -0.20 -0.84
CA PRO A 113 6.09 0.26 0.48
C PRO A 113 7.07 -0.22 1.53
N ALA A 114 7.42 0.65 2.46
CA ALA A 114 8.47 0.37 3.46
C ALA A 114 9.81 -0.06 2.85
N GLY A 115 10.07 0.37 1.61
CA GLY A 115 11.26 -0.02 0.84
C GLY A 115 12.51 0.69 1.34
N HIS A 116 13.44 -0.09 1.90
CA HIS A 116 14.76 0.32 2.34
C HIS A 116 15.62 -0.91 2.61
N GLN A 117 16.78 -1.01 1.96
CA GLN A 117 17.67 -2.15 2.17
C GLN A 117 18.25 -2.13 3.59
N TYR A 118 17.74 -2.99 4.46
CA TYR A 118 18.19 -3.09 5.84
C TYR A 118 18.02 -4.53 6.38
N GLN A 119 19.00 -5.04 7.09
CA GLN A 119 18.98 -6.37 7.74
C GLN A 119 18.55 -7.53 6.83
N GLY A 120 18.96 -7.50 5.56
CA GLY A 120 18.66 -8.56 4.59
C GLY A 120 17.26 -8.50 3.95
N HIS A 121 16.46 -7.51 4.29
CA HIS A 121 15.15 -7.24 3.68
C HIS A 121 15.17 -5.94 2.89
N TYR A 122 14.37 -5.87 1.84
CA TYR A 122 14.12 -4.63 1.12
C TYR A 122 12.79 -4.01 1.52
N LEU A 123 11.70 -4.77 1.56
CA LEU A 123 10.44 -4.30 2.14
C LEU A 123 10.46 -4.61 3.64
N GLN A 124 10.60 -3.56 4.45
CA GLN A 124 10.78 -3.72 5.90
C GLN A 124 9.53 -4.22 6.64
N LEU A 125 8.39 -4.24 5.96
CA LEU A 125 7.13 -4.83 6.43
C LEU A 125 6.69 -6.02 5.56
N ALA A 126 7.64 -6.74 4.94
CA ALA A 126 7.34 -7.85 4.04
C ALA A 126 6.50 -8.96 4.70
N ASP A 127 6.74 -9.25 5.96
CA ASP A 127 5.96 -10.19 6.77
C ASP A 127 4.49 -9.79 6.92
N LEU A 128 4.22 -8.50 7.06
CA LEU A 128 2.88 -7.93 7.16
C LEU A 128 2.21 -7.83 5.78
N ILE A 129 2.97 -7.44 4.76
CA ILE A 129 2.46 -7.23 3.40
C ILE A 129 2.26 -8.58 2.67
N GLY A 130 3.02 -9.59 3.05
CA GLY A 130 3.07 -10.89 2.37
C GLY A 130 3.88 -10.88 1.08
N VAL A 131 4.57 -9.78 0.75
CA VAL A 131 5.35 -9.60 -0.47
C VAL A 131 6.72 -9.05 -0.13
N GLU A 132 7.75 -9.53 -0.82
CA GLU A 132 9.13 -9.04 -0.69
C GLU A 132 9.72 -8.81 -2.08
N LYS A 133 10.77 -8.01 -2.15
CA LYS A 133 11.55 -7.78 -3.35
C LYS A 133 12.84 -8.61 -3.34
N GLU A 134 13.05 -9.42 -4.37
CA GLU A 134 14.32 -10.12 -4.56
C GLU A 134 15.40 -9.13 -4.99
N THR A 135 16.42 -8.99 -4.17
CA THR A 135 17.57 -8.10 -4.42
C THR A 135 18.86 -8.87 -4.74
N GLY A 136 18.78 -10.19 -4.78
CA GLY A 136 19.91 -11.06 -5.15
C GLY A 136 20.27 -10.98 -6.62
N PHE A 137 21.43 -11.56 -6.96
CA PHE A 137 21.91 -11.63 -8.35
C PHE A 137 21.22 -12.73 -9.17
N THR A 138 20.57 -13.67 -8.52
CA THR A 138 19.91 -14.81 -9.17
C THR A 138 18.51 -14.96 -8.60
N LEU A 139 17.52 -14.78 -9.46
CA LEU A 139 16.13 -15.02 -9.11
C LEU A 139 15.90 -16.53 -8.96
N ASN A 140 15.31 -16.93 -7.85
CA ASN A 140 14.87 -18.29 -7.63
C ASN A 140 13.37 -18.39 -7.88
N TYR A 141 13.01 -18.87 -9.06
CA TYR A 141 11.61 -18.99 -9.48
C TYR A 141 10.79 -20.00 -8.65
N ASP A 142 11.44 -20.88 -7.91
CA ASP A 142 10.76 -21.83 -7.01
C ASP A 142 10.10 -21.13 -5.80
N LYS A 143 10.48 -19.88 -5.53
CA LYS A 143 9.86 -19.05 -4.48
C LYS A 143 8.54 -18.42 -4.91
N TYR A 144 8.22 -18.40 -6.19
CA TYR A 144 7.03 -17.71 -6.68
C TYR A 144 5.80 -18.62 -6.60
N ASN A 145 4.75 -18.12 -5.99
CA ASN A 145 3.41 -18.66 -6.15
C ASN A 145 2.84 -18.12 -7.46
N TRP A 146 2.42 -19.00 -8.34
CA TRP A 146 1.93 -18.62 -9.67
C TRP A 146 0.42 -18.80 -9.82
N GLU A 147 -0.27 -19.19 -8.79
CA GLU A 147 -1.72 -19.28 -8.78
C GLU A 147 -2.33 -17.89 -8.55
N GLU A 148 -3.22 -17.48 -9.45
CA GLU A 148 -3.94 -16.21 -9.35
C GLU A 148 -5.37 -16.43 -8.84
N HIS A 149 -5.78 -15.63 -7.88
CA HIS A 149 -7.12 -15.61 -7.30
C HIS A 149 -7.96 -14.47 -7.90
N LYS A 150 -8.44 -14.67 -9.15
CA LYS A 150 -9.16 -13.62 -9.90
C LYS A 150 -10.55 -13.27 -9.36
N ASN A 151 -11.15 -14.13 -8.56
CA ASN A 151 -12.51 -13.96 -8.01
C ASN A 151 -12.53 -13.23 -6.66
N HIS A 152 -11.54 -12.38 -6.40
CA HIS A 152 -11.45 -11.64 -5.16
C HIS A 152 -12.32 -10.38 -5.17
N PHE A 153 -12.86 -9.98 -4.01
CA PHE A 153 -13.69 -8.79 -3.83
C PHE A 153 -13.10 -7.53 -4.48
N ILE A 154 -11.78 -7.31 -4.34
CA ILE A 154 -11.13 -6.12 -4.88
C ILE A 154 -11.21 -6.05 -6.41
N LEU A 155 -11.18 -7.20 -7.08
CA LEU A 155 -11.25 -7.30 -8.55
C LEU A 155 -12.67 -7.53 -9.08
N ALA A 156 -13.67 -7.71 -8.22
CA ALA A 156 -15.04 -7.94 -8.65
C ALA A 156 -15.54 -6.77 -9.51
N ASP A 157 -16.28 -7.08 -10.57
CA ASP A 157 -16.79 -6.12 -11.56
C ASP A 157 -15.70 -5.32 -12.33
N THR A 158 -14.45 -5.77 -12.28
CA THR A 158 -13.38 -5.19 -13.08
C THR A 158 -13.51 -5.68 -14.52
N THR A 159 -13.86 -4.78 -15.43
CA THR A 159 -14.06 -5.11 -16.86
C THR A 159 -12.80 -4.98 -17.69
N LYS A 160 -11.79 -4.28 -17.18
CA LYS A 160 -10.50 -4.06 -17.81
C LYS A 160 -9.37 -4.53 -16.89
N PRO A 161 -8.23 -4.95 -17.43
CA PRO A 161 -7.04 -5.22 -16.62
C PRO A 161 -6.65 -4.00 -15.78
N VAL A 162 -6.19 -4.24 -14.55
CA VAL A 162 -5.66 -3.17 -13.69
C VAL A 162 -4.43 -2.57 -14.33
N ASP A 163 -4.38 -1.25 -14.40
CA ASP A 163 -3.20 -0.52 -14.86
C ASP A 163 -2.24 -0.29 -13.68
N PHE A 164 -1.10 -0.94 -13.72
CA PHE A 164 -0.04 -0.77 -12.72
C PHE A 164 1.02 0.25 -13.16
N GLY A 165 0.86 0.90 -14.32
CA GLY A 165 1.91 1.68 -14.94
C GLY A 165 3.12 0.80 -15.29
N GLU A 166 4.31 1.27 -14.94
CA GLU A 166 5.52 0.44 -15.10
C GLU A 166 5.52 -0.77 -14.16
N GLY A 167 4.87 -0.66 -13.01
CA GLY A 167 4.86 -1.66 -11.96
C GLY A 167 6.25 -1.84 -11.33
N LYS A 168 6.38 -2.86 -10.48
CA LYS A 168 7.66 -3.22 -9.86
C LYS A 168 8.09 -4.61 -10.32
N LYS A 169 9.40 -4.81 -10.40
CA LYS A 169 10.02 -6.08 -10.79
C LYS A 169 10.64 -6.78 -9.58
N ASN A 170 10.90 -8.06 -9.74
CA ASN A 170 11.51 -8.91 -8.73
C ASN A 170 10.68 -9.04 -7.46
N MET A 171 9.37 -8.90 -7.59
CA MET A 171 8.42 -9.02 -6.48
C MET A 171 7.93 -10.46 -6.38
N PHE A 172 8.02 -11.03 -5.18
CA PHE A 172 7.52 -12.39 -4.91
C PHE A 172 6.66 -12.40 -3.63
N ALA A 173 5.78 -13.39 -3.55
CA ALA A 173 4.88 -13.55 -2.42
C ALA A 173 5.42 -14.58 -1.42
N TYR A 174 5.21 -14.33 -0.14
CA TYR A 174 5.42 -15.31 0.92
C TYR A 174 4.29 -16.35 0.94
N GLU A 175 4.56 -17.49 1.55
CA GLU A 175 3.53 -18.49 1.83
C GLU A 175 2.37 -17.88 2.63
N GLY A 176 1.14 -18.27 2.29
CA GLY A 176 -0.08 -17.71 2.89
C GLY A 176 -0.55 -16.38 2.29
N THR A 177 0.15 -15.86 1.29
CA THR A 177 -0.27 -14.67 0.54
C THR A 177 -1.10 -15.08 -0.67
N GLU A 178 -2.25 -14.42 -0.86
CA GLU A 178 -3.12 -14.63 -2.01
C GLU A 178 -2.75 -13.65 -3.11
N ILE A 179 -2.29 -14.17 -4.26
CA ILE A 179 -1.92 -13.37 -5.42
C ILE A 179 -3.15 -13.11 -6.27
N LEU A 180 -3.48 -11.84 -6.50
CA LEU A 180 -4.63 -11.44 -7.30
C LEU A 180 -4.26 -11.21 -8.77
N VAL A 181 -3.09 -10.62 -9.04
CA VAL A 181 -2.61 -10.33 -10.39
C VAL A 181 -1.11 -10.55 -10.48
N GLN A 182 -0.68 -11.23 -11.54
CA GLN A 182 0.72 -11.38 -11.93
C GLN A 182 0.94 -10.81 -13.33
N ARG A 183 2.16 -10.39 -13.61
CA ARG A 183 2.65 -10.06 -14.95
C ARG A 183 4.06 -10.60 -15.07
N ASP A 184 4.29 -11.47 -16.09
CA ASP A 184 5.59 -12.10 -16.33
C ASP A 184 6.15 -12.84 -15.10
N LYS A 185 5.26 -13.51 -14.34
CA LYS A 185 5.55 -14.19 -13.05
C LYS A 185 5.95 -13.25 -11.90
N GLU A 186 5.81 -11.96 -12.09
CA GLU A 186 6.01 -10.96 -11.05
C GLU A 186 4.70 -10.62 -10.37
N VAL A 187 4.69 -10.58 -9.05
CA VAL A 187 3.51 -10.16 -8.27
C VAL A 187 3.20 -8.71 -8.55
N GLN A 188 2.02 -8.43 -9.07
CA GLN A 188 1.54 -7.05 -9.28
C GLN A 188 0.53 -6.64 -8.23
N MET A 189 -0.28 -7.57 -7.76
CA MET A 189 -1.25 -7.32 -6.71
C MET A 189 -1.44 -8.57 -5.87
N ALA A 190 -1.43 -8.40 -4.56
CA ALA A 190 -1.62 -9.47 -3.61
C ALA A 190 -2.32 -8.99 -2.35
N VAL A 191 -2.92 -9.92 -1.61
CA VAL A 191 -3.52 -9.67 -0.31
C VAL A 191 -2.99 -10.66 0.71
N HIS A 192 -2.87 -10.21 1.96
CA HIS A 192 -2.33 -11.01 3.03
C HIS A 192 -3.07 -10.71 4.34
N GLU A 193 -3.28 -11.73 5.16
CA GLU A 193 -3.83 -11.59 6.50
C GLU A 193 -2.69 -11.57 7.52
N PHE A 194 -2.71 -10.61 8.44
CA PHE A 194 -1.72 -10.48 9.50
C PHE A 194 -2.40 -10.23 10.85
N GLY A 195 -2.44 -11.25 11.68
CA GLY A 195 -3.23 -11.24 12.91
C GLY A 195 -4.72 -11.14 12.58
N GLU A 196 -5.39 -10.11 13.12
CA GLU A 196 -6.80 -9.80 12.83
C GLU A 196 -6.94 -8.79 11.67
N GLY A 197 -5.84 -8.24 11.17
CA GLY A 197 -5.83 -7.25 10.11
C GLY A 197 -5.50 -7.83 8.74
N ARG A 198 -5.60 -6.96 7.74
CA ARG A 198 -5.43 -7.31 6.34
C ARG A 198 -4.55 -6.31 5.62
N SER A 199 -3.72 -6.79 4.72
CA SER A 199 -2.89 -5.94 3.87
C SER A 199 -3.16 -6.18 2.39
N VAL A 200 -2.96 -5.13 1.61
CA VAL A 200 -3.03 -5.15 0.14
C VAL A 200 -1.72 -4.62 -0.41
N TYR A 201 -1.10 -5.36 -1.31
CA TYR A 201 0.04 -4.92 -2.10
C TYR A 201 -0.40 -4.61 -3.53
N ILE A 202 0.06 -3.48 -4.06
CA ILE A 202 -0.18 -3.06 -5.44
C ILE A 202 1.14 -2.52 -6.01
N SER A 203 1.63 -3.06 -7.13
CA SER A 203 2.96 -2.72 -7.63
C SER A 203 3.05 -1.31 -8.24
N GLY A 204 1.94 -0.69 -8.55
CA GLY A 204 1.81 0.68 -9.02
C GLY A 204 0.35 1.02 -9.27
N LEU A 205 -0.04 2.27 -9.08
CA LEU A 205 -1.44 2.68 -9.24
C LEU A 205 -1.51 4.13 -9.76
N PRO A 206 -1.29 4.34 -11.07
CA PRO A 206 -1.54 5.64 -11.68
C PRO A 206 -3.03 6.00 -11.58
N TYR A 207 -3.34 7.30 -11.58
CA TYR A 207 -4.73 7.73 -11.52
C TYR A 207 -5.50 7.31 -12.77
N SER A 208 -6.63 6.66 -12.54
CA SER A 208 -7.72 6.48 -13.49
C SER A 208 -8.99 6.20 -12.69
N PHE A 209 -10.14 6.33 -13.34
CA PHE A 209 -11.42 5.98 -12.70
C PHE A 209 -11.44 4.51 -12.26
N GLU A 210 -10.96 3.61 -13.10
CA GLU A 210 -10.88 2.18 -12.81
C GLU A 210 -9.94 1.90 -11.62
N ASN A 211 -8.76 2.53 -11.61
CA ASN A 211 -7.81 2.39 -10.52
C ASN A 211 -8.30 2.99 -9.21
N SER A 212 -9.07 4.07 -9.25
CA SER A 212 -9.73 4.62 -8.06
C SER A 212 -10.67 3.60 -7.40
N ARG A 213 -11.41 2.83 -8.20
CA ARG A 213 -12.25 1.73 -7.69
C ARG A 213 -11.43 0.62 -7.04
N ILE A 214 -10.29 0.26 -7.63
CA ILE A 214 -9.36 -0.71 -7.04
C ILE A 214 -8.89 -0.23 -5.67
N LEU A 215 -8.50 1.03 -5.55
CA LEU A 215 -8.11 1.63 -4.26
C LEU A 215 -9.26 1.59 -3.25
N TYR A 216 -10.46 2.00 -3.64
CA TYR A 216 -11.61 2.04 -2.72
C TYR A 216 -11.99 0.64 -2.23
N ARG A 217 -11.99 -0.35 -3.11
CA ARG A 217 -12.23 -1.74 -2.74
C ARG A 217 -11.11 -2.30 -1.86
N SER A 218 -9.87 -1.89 -2.10
CA SER A 218 -8.74 -2.25 -1.23
C SER A 218 -8.90 -1.68 0.18
N ILE A 219 -9.35 -0.42 0.31
CA ILE A 219 -9.67 0.21 1.59
C ILE A 219 -10.79 -0.55 2.29
N LEU A 220 -11.88 -0.83 1.59
CA LEU A 220 -13.02 -1.55 2.17
C LEU A 220 -12.64 -2.96 2.61
N TRP A 221 -11.92 -3.71 1.77
CA TRP A 221 -11.51 -5.07 2.11
C TRP A 221 -10.54 -5.10 3.30
N SER A 222 -9.53 -4.24 3.30
CA SER A 222 -8.54 -4.20 4.39
C SER A 222 -9.12 -3.75 5.73
N THR A 223 -10.31 -3.13 5.72
CA THR A 223 -11.03 -2.66 6.92
C THR A 223 -12.28 -3.48 7.23
N HIS A 224 -12.42 -4.69 6.68
CA HIS A 224 -13.58 -5.58 6.82
C HIS A 224 -14.91 -4.90 6.44
N GLY A 225 -14.86 -4.03 5.44
CA GLY A 225 -15.99 -3.20 4.99
C GLY A 225 -16.65 -3.67 3.70
N GLU A 226 -16.47 -4.92 3.28
CA GLU A 226 -16.99 -5.45 2.01
C GLU A 226 -18.53 -5.33 1.88
N ASN A 227 -19.22 -5.43 2.99
CA ASN A 227 -20.70 -5.32 3.01
C ASN A 227 -21.19 -3.88 2.77
N PHE A 228 -20.34 -2.88 2.89
CA PHE A 228 -20.71 -1.48 2.62
C PHE A 228 -20.69 -1.14 1.13
N CYS A 229 -20.04 -1.97 0.30
CA CYS A 229 -19.87 -1.71 -1.13
C CYS A 229 -21.19 -1.83 -1.94
N LEU A 230 -22.16 -2.55 -1.45
CA LEU A 230 -23.43 -2.74 -2.14
C LEU A 230 -24.29 -1.47 -2.28
N LEU A 231 -24.02 -0.44 -1.49
CA LEU A 231 -24.74 0.84 -1.53
C LEU A 231 -24.19 1.83 -2.57
N TYR A 232 -22.96 1.63 -3.03
CA TYR A 232 -22.30 2.56 -3.99
C TYR A 232 -22.36 2.10 -5.45
N THR A 233 -22.79 0.87 -5.72
CA THR A 233 -22.83 0.34 -7.09
C THR A 233 -24.20 0.53 -7.77
N SER A 234 -25.25 0.84 -7.02
CA SER A 234 -26.62 0.99 -7.56
C SER A 234 -26.98 2.41 -8.01
N ASP A 235 -26.28 3.44 -7.53
CA ASP A 235 -26.65 4.84 -7.77
C ASP A 235 -25.71 5.59 -8.72
N ALA A 236 -24.78 4.89 -9.37
CA ALA A 236 -23.85 5.46 -10.35
C ALA A 236 -24.14 4.97 -11.79
N ALA A 237 -25.40 4.68 -12.09
CA ALA A 237 -25.87 4.34 -13.44
C ALA A 237 -26.72 5.47 -14.02
#